data_ffbc32b5a310266caf491647baabfcfc
#
_entry.id   ffbc32b5a310266caf491647baabfcfc
#
_cell.length_a   1.000
_cell.length_b   1.000
_cell.length_c   1.000
_cell.angle_alpha   90.00
_cell.angle_beta   90.00
_cell.angle_gamma   90.00
#
_symmetry.space_group_name_H-M   'P 1'
#
loop_
_entity.id
_entity.type
_entity.pdbx_description
1 polymer ?
#
loop_
_entity_poly.entity_id
_entity_poly.type
_entity_poly.pdbx_seq_one_letter_code
_entity_poly.pdbx_strand_id
1 'polypeptide(L)'
;MKSKLTSYQEFANDNCQRLTEIQEKFKSEYSINDYENWYYTQASEILRLFSEDKEIFFKYIPVGTYSRNSNTWMWGWSNEDSVEPRKLRTLKIKEFGEQIGYEELTNNHFEGDEYIGWELTSISFHQLGGLGTYRVVSDHLEKYFILTSQISKTEVEQIEKNLIECETHGLMRTAFICQHLNTSSKTGFEEAFESYKGMELEEDDDFQAWCDECESQRLKTDGWNDESMKYANVKVVCEGCYFSIKEFNAKMNH
;
A
#
# COMPACT_ATOMS: atom_id res chain seq x y z
N MET A 1 35.32 -20.86 -9.28
CA MET A 1 34.32 -21.43 -10.22
C MET A 1 33.22 -20.38 -10.35
N LYS A 2 33.08 -19.74 -11.51
CA LYS A 2 31.91 -18.91 -11.81
C LYS A 2 30.74 -19.87 -11.98
N SER A 3 29.73 -19.84 -11.07
CA SER A 3 28.48 -20.56 -11.28
C SER A 3 27.91 -20.06 -12.62
N LYS A 4 27.55 -20.99 -13.49
CA LYS A 4 26.83 -20.68 -14.72
C LYS A 4 25.55 -19.99 -14.28
N LEU A 5 25.37 -18.70 -14.59
CA LEU A 5 24.10 -18.03 -14.36
C LEU A 5 23.03 -18.84 -15.10
N THR A 6 22.04 -19.32 -14.36
CA THR A 6 20.85 -19.93 -14.90
C THR A 6 20.14 -18.92 -15.80
N SER A 7 19.52 -19.33 -16.90
CA SER A 7 18.72 -18.40 -17.71
C SER A 7 17.53 -17.90 -16.89
N TYR A 8 17.02 -16.68 -17.20
CA TYR A 8 15.84 -16.15 -16.55
C TYR A 8 14.67 -17.17 -16.60
N GLN A 9 14.44 -17.79 -17.75
CA GLN A 9 13.34 -18.75 -17.93
C GLN A 9 13.47 -19.99 -17.04
N GLU A 10 14.67 -20.55 -16.90
CA GLU A 10 14.91 -21.67 -15.97
C GLU A 10 14.68 -21.23 -14.52
N PHE A 11 15.14 -20.03 -14.17
CA PHE A 11 14.94 -19.46 -12.84
C PHE A 11 13.46 -19.19 -12.54
N ALA A 12 12.69 -18.61 -13.47
CA ALA A 12 11.27 -18.37 -13.34
C ALA A 12 10.48 -19.69 -13.20
N ASN A 13 10.79 -20.69 -14.05
CA ASN A 13 10.16 -22.01 -13.97
C ASN A 13 10.39 -22.69 -12.62
N ASP A 14 11.61 -22.65 -12.08
CA ASP A 14 11.92 -23.22 -10.77
C ASP A 14 11.10 -22.53 -9.66
N ASN A 15 10.97 -21.21 -9.70
CA ASN A 15 10.16 -20.46 -8.73
C ASN A 15 8.66 -20.80 -8.87
N CYS A 16 8.13 -20.91 -10.10
CA CYS A 16 6.75 -21.31 -10.35
C CYS A 16 6.47 -22.73 -9.82
N GLN A 17 7.37 -23.68 -10.06
CA GLN A 17 7.21 -25.05 -9.57
C GLN A 17 7.17 -25.10 -8.03
N ARG A 18 8.07 -24.38 -7.36
CA ARG A 18 8.11 -24.29 -5.89
C ARG A 18 6.85 -23.62 -5.33
N LEU A 19 6.35 -22.55 -5.99
CA LEU A 19 5.13 -21.89 -5.57
C LEU A 19 3.91 -22.80 -5.69
N THR A 20 3.86 -23.68 -6.68
CA THR A 20 2.71 -24.59 -6.90
C THR A 20 2.41 -25.43 -5.66
N GLU A 21 3.41 -26.01 -5.02
CA GLU A 21 3.22 -26.83 -3.81
C GLU A 21 2.71 -25.98 -2.62
N ILE A 22 3.22 -24.76 -2.47
CA ILE A 22 2.78 -23.83 -1.44
C ILE A 22 1.34 -23.39 -1.70
N GLN A 23 1.02 -23.10 -2.96
CA GLN A 23 -0.31 -22.64 -3.38
C GLN A 23 -1.38 -23.70 -3.17
N GLU A 24 -1.09 -24.97 -3.41
CA GLU A 24 -2.03 -26.05 -3.14
C GLU A 24 -2.29 -26.23 -1.63
N LYS A 25 -1.27 -26.09 -0.79
CA LYS A 25 -1.43 -26.06 0.67
C LYS A 25 -2.29 -24.89 1.12
N PHE A 26 -1.97 -23.68 0.63
CA PHE A 26 -2.73 -22.47 0.91
C PHE A 26 -4.21 -22.61 0.54
N LYS A 27 -4.50 -23.09 -0.69
CA LYS A 27 -5.89 -23.30 -1.14
C LYS A 27 -6.64 -24.30 -0.27
N SER A 28 -5.97 -25.38 0.15
CA SER A 28 -6.57 -26.39 1.02
C SER A 28 -6.78 -25.88 2.44
N GLU A 29 -5.79 -25.20 3.03
CA GLU A 29 -5.82 -24.71 4.41
C GLU A 29 -6.94 -23.68 4.62
N TYR A 30 -7.09 -22.75 3.67
CA TYR A 30 -8.06 -21.67 3.74
C TYR A 30 -9.33 -21.92 2.93
N SER A 31 -9.48 -23.10 2.33
CA SER A 31 -10.64 -23.47 1.49
C SER A 31 -10.94 -22.42 0.40
N ILE A 32 -9.90 -21.89 -0.24
CA ILE A 32 -9.97 -20.76 -1.16
C ILE A 32 -10.97 -20.97 -2.30
N ASN A 33 -11.07 -22.21 -2.79
CA ASN A 33 -11.97 -22.55 -3.90
C ASN A 33 -13.46 -22.56 -3.53
N ASP A 34 -13.78 -22.45 -2.23
CA ASP A 34 -15.15 -22.43 -1.74
C ASP A 34 -15.77 -21.02 -1.73
N TYR A 35 -14.98 -19.98 -2.03
CA TYR A 35 -15.45 -18.61 -2.13
C TYR A 35 -15.76 -18.25 -3.57
N GLU A 36 -16.94 -17.67 -3.79
CA GLU A 36 -17.47 -17.35 -5.12
C GLU A 36 -17.07 -15.96 -5.59
N ASN A 37 -16.81 -15.06 -4.64
CA ASN A 37 -16.61 -13.64 -4.89
C ASN A 37 -15.34 -13.15 -4.21
N TRP A 38 -14.84 -12.01 -4.70
CA TRP A 38 -13.72 -11.30 -4.13
C TRP A 38 -13.95 -9.78 -4.16
N TYR A 39 -13.36 -9.11 -3.20
CA TYR A 39 -13.25 -7.66 -3.14
C TYR A 39 -11.91 -7.28 -2.54
N TYR A 40 -11.27 -6.23 -3.03
CA TYR A 40 -10.04 -5.74 -2.45
C TYR A 40 -10.06 -4.22 -2.28
N THR A 41 -9.46 -3.73 -1.20
CA THR A 41 -9.29 -2.31 -0.89
C THR A 41 -7.82 -1.95 -1.03
N GLN A 42 -7.51 -1.00 -1.92
CA GLN A 42 -6.12 -0.58 -2.11
C GLN A 42 -5.58 0.21 -0.90
N ALA A 43 -6.42 1.02 -0.26
CA ALA A 43 -6.01 1.83 0.88
C ALA A 43 -5.60 0.98 2.09
N SER A 44 -6.40 -0.02 2.43
CA SER A 44 -6.14 -0.93 3.55
C SER A 44 -5.30 -2.15 3.19
N GLU A 45 -5.04 -2.39 1.89
CA GLU A 45 -4.37 -3.60 1.36
C GLU A 45 -5.00 -4.90 1.85
N ILE A 46 -6.33 -4.92 1.89
CA ILE A 46 -7.12 -6.07 2.32
C ILE A 46 -7.81 -6.69 1.11
N LEU A 47 -7.65 -8.02 0.97
CA LEU A 47 -8.43 -8.87 0.07
C LEU A 47 -9.47 -9.60 0.91
N ARG A 48 -10.74 -9.46 0.56
CA ARG A 48 -11.86 -10.23 1.07
C ARG A 48 -12.27 -11.27 0.04
N LEU A 49 -12.35 -12.53 0.45
CA LEU A 49 -13.00 -13.59 -0.31
C LEU A 49 -14.29 -13.94 0.41
N PHE A 50 -15.39 -14.11 -0.33
CA PHE A 50 -16.69 -14.32 0.30
C PHE A 50 -17.66 -15.11 -0.57
N SER A 51 -18.60 -15.76 0.09
CA SER A 51 -19.81 -16.38 -0.44
C SER A 51 -21.00 -15.90 0.41
N GLU A 52 -22.19 -16.46 0.20
CA GLU A 52 -23.39 -16.03 0.91
C GLU A 52 -23.28 -16.18 2.44
N ASP A 53 -22.64 -17.23 2.92
CA ASP A 53 -22.60 -17.66 4.32
C ASP A 53 -21.22 -17.54 5.00
N LYS A 54 -20.16 -17.18 4.26
CA LYS A 54 -18.79 -17.14 4.78
C LYS A 54 -17.94 -16.08 4.11
N GLU A 55 -16.96 -15.61 4.87
CA GLU A 55 -15.97 -14.65 4.41
C GLU A 55 -14.61 -14.88 5.08
N ILE A 56 -13.54 -14.50 4.41
CA ILE A 56 -12.18 -14.52 4.92
C ILE A 56 -11.43 -13.30 4.40
N PHE A 57 -10.52 -12.79 5.21
CA PHE A 57 -9.77 -11.58 4.89
C PHE A 57 -8.27 -11.85 4.97
N PHE A 58 -7.54 -11.27 4.03
CA PHE A 58 -6.09 -11.33 3.98
C PHE A 58 -5.49 -9.94 3.77
N LYS A 59 -4.42 -9.63 4.50
CA LYS A 59 -3.52 -8.54 4.08
C LYS A 59 -2.73 -8.99 2.85
N TYR A 60 -2.46 -8.06 1.93
CA TYR A 60 -1.72 -8.40 0.72
C TYR A 60 -0.64 -7.36 0.37
N ILE A 61 0.33 -7.81 -0.45
CA ILE A 61 1.29 -6.95 -1.14
C ILE A 61 0.94 -6.99 -2.63
N PRO A 62 0.67 -5.85 -3.29
CA PRO A 62 0.46 -5.81 -4.73
C PRO A 62 1.79 -5.98 -5.46
N VAL A 63 1.96 -7.07 -6.20
CA VAL A 63 3.18 -7.37 -6.96
C VAL A 63 3.23 -6.53 -8.23
N GLY A 64 2.15 -6.55 -9.00
CA GLY A 64 2.04 -5.83 -10.25
C GLY A 64 0.72 -6.07 -10.97
N THR A 65 0.62 -5.49 -12.15
CA THR A 65 -0.56 -5.57 -13.00
C THR A 65 -0.17 -5.97 -14.41
N TYR A 66 -0.89 -6.93 -14.98
CA TYR A 66 -0.78 -7.32 -16.39
C TYR A 66 -1.99 -6.82 -17.16
N SER A 67 -1.76 -6.17 -18.29
CA SER A 67 -2.80 -5.72 -19.22
C SER A 67 -2.89 -6.69 -20.40
N ARG A 68 -4.03 -7.38 -20.54
CA ARG A 68 -4.30 -8.28 -21.68
C ARG A 68 -4.44 -7.54 -23.00
N ASN A 69 -4.85 -6.27 -22.98
CA ASN A 69 -5.02 -5.48 -24.20
C ASN A 69 -3.70 -5.08 -24.84
N SER A 70 -2.70 -4.78 -24.03
CA SER A 70 -1.38 -4.35 -24.50
C SER A 70 -0.30 -5.41 -24.34
N ASN A 71 -0.62 -6.55 -23.71
CA ASN A 71 0.34 -7.59 -23.32
C ASN A 71 1.50 -7.02 -22.50
N THR A 72 1.21 -6.12 -21.55
CA THR A 72 2.23 -5.43 -20.78
C THR A 72 2.10 -5.70 -19.30
N TRP A 73 3.25 -5.85 -18.66
CA TRP A 73 3.39 -5.91 -17.20
C TRP A 73 3.84 -4.55 -16.66
N MET A 74 3.29 -4.17 -15.52
CA MET A 74 3.71 -3.02 -14.72
C MET A 74 3.89 -3.47 -13.26
N TRP A 75 5.07 -3.20 -12.71
CA TRP A 75 5.38 -3.51 -11.32
C TRP A 75 4.67 -2.60 -10.33
N GLY A 76 4.35 -3.15 -9.15
CA GLY A 76 3.74 -2.38 -8.06
C GLY A 76 4.62 -1.21 -7.58
N TRP A 77 5.95 -1.37 -7.59
CA TRP A 77 6.90 -0.30 -7.24
C TRP A 77 7.03 0.81 -8.29
N SER A 78 6.63 0.55 -9.53
CA SER A 78 6.68 1.54 -10.61
C SER A 78 5.37 2.32 -10.78
N ASN A 79 4.32 1.95 -10.08
CA ASN A 79 3.05 2.66 -10.14
C ASN A 79 3.17 4.02 -9.44
N GLU A 80 3.05 5.11 -10.19
CA GLU A 80 3.14 6.49 -9.69
C GLU A 80 2.06 6.80 -8.64
N ASP A 81 0.89 6.20 -8.76
CA ASP A 81 -0.24 6.39 -7.85
C ASP A 81 -0.09 5.61 -6.52
N SER A 82 0.90 4.72 -6.41
CA SER A 82 1.14 3.98 -5.18
C SER A 82 1.86 4.83 -4.15
N VAL A 83 1.44 4.72 -2.88
CA VAL A 83 2.13 5.36 -1.75
C VAL A 83 3.51 4.74 -1.50
N GLU A 84 4.44 5.54 -0.96
CA GLU A 84 5.85 5.13 -0.79
C GLU A 84 6.07 3.82 -0.01
N PRO A 85 5.41 3.51 1.13
CA PRO A 85 5.64 2.25 1.83
C PRO A 85 5.29 1.03 0.99
N ARG A 86 4.24 1.16 0.17
CA ARG A 86 3.82 0.11 -0.76
C ARG A 86 4.88 -0.14 -1.83
N LYS A 87 5.44 0.95 -2.39
CA LYS A 87 6.55 0.88 -3.34
C LYS A 87 7.78 0.24 -2.71
N LEU A 88 8.17 0.64 -1.49
CA LEU A 88 9.34 0.12 -0.80
C LEU A 88 9.29 -1.40 -0.57
N ARG A 89 8.10 -1.95 -0.28
CA ARG A 89 7.97 -3.41 -0.12
C ARG A 89 8.31 -4.18 -1.39
N THR A 90 7.82 -3.72 -2.53
CA THR A 90 8.08 -4.38 -3.82
C THR A 90 9.40 -3.95 -4.45
N LEU A 91 9.99 -2.81 -4.07
CA LEU A 91 11.29 -2.36 -4.53
C LEU A 91 12.41 -3.36 -4.22
N LYS A 92 12.28 -4.15 -3.15
CA LYS A 92 13.19 -5.26 -2.83
C LYS A 92 13.33 -6.27 -3.98
N ILE A 93 12.31 -6.43 -4.82
CA ILE A 93 12.37 -7.30 -6.01
C ILE A 93 13.27 -6.69 -7.07
N LYS A 94 13.19 -5.36 -7.27
CA LYS A 94 14.08 -4.64 -8.18
C LYS A 94 15.54 -4.76 -7.74
N GLU A 95 15.80 -4.52 -6.45
CA GLU A 95 17.15 -4.65 -5.87
C GLU A 95 17.70 -6.08 -6.06
N PHE A 96 16.86 -7.08 -5.84
CA PHE A 96 17.23 -8.47 -6.11
C PHE A 96 17.53 -8.70 -7.61
N GLY A 97 16.69 -8.19 -8.51
CA GLY A 97 16.90 -8.26 -9.96
C GLY A 97 18.23 -7.63 -10.41
N GLU A 98 18.58 -6.47 -9.85
CA GLU A 98 19.86 -5.79 -10.10
C GLU A 98 21.06 -6.65 -9.66
N GLN A 99 20.94 -7.35 -8.52
CA GLN A 99 22.01 -8.22 -8.01
C GLN A 99 22.26 -9.45 -8.89
N ILE A 100 21.20 -10.03 -9.46
CA ILE A 100 21.29 -11.25 -10.26
C ILE A 100 21.30 -11.00 -11.78
N GLY A 101 21.04 -9.76 -12.22
CA GLY A 101 21.15 -9.33 -13.60
C GLY A 101 19.98 -9.76 -14.51
N TYR A 102 18.75 -9.86 -13.98
CA TYR A 102 17.54 -10.14 -14.77
C TYR A 102 16.76 -8.85 -15.03
N GLU A 103 16.67 -8.47 -16.29
CA GLU A 103 16.03 -7.23 -16.74
C GLU A 103 14.53 -7.22 -16.45
N GLU A 104 13.87 -8.37 -16.49
CA GLU A 104 12.44 -8.54 -16.20
C GLU A 104 12.08 -8.08 -14.79
N LEU A 105 13.02 -8.17 -13.84
CA LEU A 105 12.81 -7.74 -12.46
C LEU A 105 13.15 -6.27 -12.22
N THR A 106 13.82 -5.60 -13.17
CA THR A 106 14.32 -4.23 -13.02
C THR A 106 13.60 -3.21 -13.89
N ASN A 107 13.04 -3.65 -15.02
CA ASN A 107 12.29 -2.78 -15.93
C ASN A 107 10.92 -2.44 -15.35
N ASN A 108 10.60 -1.16 -15.29
CA ASN A 108 9.37 -0.65 -14.71
C ASN A 108 8.10 -1.21 -15.38
N HIS A 109 8.17 -1.32 -16.71
CA HIS A 109 7.07 -1.69 -17.58
C HIS A 109 7.64 -2.33 -18.85
N PHE A 110 7.09 -3.46 -19.27
CA PHE A 110 7.57 -4.18 -20.45
C PHE A 110 6.48 -5.12 -21.02
N GLU A 111 6.67 -5.53 -22.28
CA GLU A 111 5.83 -6.52 -22.92
C GLU A 111 6.16 -7.93 -22.44
N GLY A 112 5.13 -8.73 -22.17
CA GLY A 112 5.25 -10.12 -21.75
C GLY A 112 4.08 -10.96 -22.25
N ASP A 113 4.21 -12.26 -22.18
CA ASP A 113 3.14 -13.17 -22.50
C ASP A 113 2.13 -13.32 -21.34
N GLU A 114 1.10 -14.12 -21.53
CA GLU A 114 0.04 -14.35 -20.54
C GLU A 114 0.51 -15.02 -19.23
N TYR A 115 1.71 -15.61 -19.22
CA TYR A 115 2.28 -16.29 -18.06
C TYR A 115 3.17 -15.39 -17.22
N ILE A 116 3.62 -14.25 -17.78
CA ILE A 116 4.57 -13.33 -17.13
C ILE A 116 4.14 -12.92 -15.72
N GLY A 117 2.84 -12.67 -15.51
CA GLY A 117 2.32 -12.30 -14.21
C GLY A 117 2.53 -13.37 -13.14
N TRP A 118 2.42 -14.65 -13.49
CA TRP A 118 2.68 -15.75 -12.57
C TRP A 118 4.17 -15.98 -12.33
N GLU A 119 5.00 -15.85 -13.35
CA GLU A 119 6.46 -15.95 -13.23
C GLU A 119 6.99 -14.91 -12.25
N LEU A 120 6.64 -13.65 -12.47
CA LEU A 120 7.09 -12.53 -11.64
C LEU A 120 6.51 -12.59 -10.22
N THR A 121 5.26 -13.04 -10.08
CA THR A 121 4.64 -13.22 -8.75
C THR A 121 5.31 -14.36 -7.99
N SER A 122 5.68 -15.46 -8.65
CA SER A 122 6.37 -16.56 -8.00
C SER A 122 7.76 -16.19 -7.49
N ILE A 123 8.51 -15.45 -8.30
CA ILE A 123 9.81 -14.90 -7.91
C ILE A 123 9.65 -13.96 -6.72
N SER A 124 8.68 -13.04 -6.81
CA SER A 124 8.38 -12.07 -5.75
C SER A 124 7.98 -12.76 -4.44
N PHE A 125 7.16 -13.80 -4.52
CA PHE A 125 6.74 -14.58 -3.35
C PHE A 125 7.94 -15.20 -2.62
N HIS A 126 8.90 -15.76 -3.34
CA HIS A 126 10.10 -16.35 -2.73
C HIS A 126 11.05 -15.30 -2.13
N GLN A 127 10.98 -14.05 -2.56
CA GLN A 127 11.78 -12.96 -2.01
C GLN A 127 11.11 -12.26 -0.82
N LEU A 128 9.79 -12.09 -0.87
CA LEU A 128 9.03 -11.34 0.14
C LEU A 128 8.41 -12.24 1.22
N GLY A 129 8.19 -13.52 0.90
CA GLY A 129 7.43 -14.44 1.75
C GLY A 129 5.92 -14.20 1.66
N GLY A 130 5.16 -15.06 2.32
CA GLY A 130 3.70 -14.97 2.38
C GLY A 130 3.04 -16.32 2.66
N LEU A 131 1.71 -16.32 2.69
CA LEU A 131 0.87 -17.52 2.84
C LEU A 131 0.58 -18.17 1.49
N GLY A 132 0.36 -17.34 0.47
CA GLY A 132 0.00 -17.74 -0.87
C GLY A 132 -0.11 -16.54 -1.80
N THR A 133 -0.56 -16.79 -3.02
CA THR A 133 -0.77 -15.74 -4.02
C THR A 133 -2.22 -15.73 -4.49
N TYR A 134 -2.69 -14.57 -4.95
CA TYR A 134 -4.02 -14.43 -5.51
C TYR A 134 -4.00 -13.50 -6.73
N ARG A 135 -4.77 -13.87 -7.77
CA ARG A 135 -4.96 -13.06 -8.96
C ARG A 135 -6.40 -12.59 -9.04
N VAL A 136 -6.60 -11.28 -9.12
CA VAL A 136 -7.90 -10.71 -9.45
C VAL A 136 -7.93 -10.31 -10.91
N VAL A 137 -9.04 -10.58 -11.57
CA VAL A 137 -9.23 -10.29 -12.99
C VAL A 137 -10.43 -9.37 -13.11
N SER A 138 -10.24 -8.19 -13.70
CA SER A 138 -11.31 -7.28 -14.06
C SER A 138 -11.08 -6.75 -15.47
N ASP A 139 -12.11 -6.81 -16.34
CA ASP A 139 -12.04 -6.43 -17.74
C ASP A 139 -10.80 -7.01 -18.44
N HIS A 140 -9.82 -6.13 -18.74
CA HIS A 140 -8.58 -6.48 -19.42
C HIS A 140 -7.35 -6.46 -18.51
N LEU A 141 -7.53 -6.23 -17.21
CA LEU A 141 -6.45 -6.15 -16.22
C LEU A 141 -6.44 -7.37 -15.30
N GLU A 142 -5.25 -7.86 -15.05
CA GLU A 142 -4.97 -8.87 -14.05
C GLU A 142 -4.04 -8.29 -13.00
N LYS A 143 -4.49 -8.25 -11.74
CA LYS A 143 -3.68 -7.79 -10.61
C LYS A 143 -3.23 -8.98 -9.78
N TYR A 144 -1.97 -8.99 -9.43
CA TYR A 144 -1.32 -10.09 -8.73
C TYR A 144 -0.92 -9.67 -7.33
N PHE A 145 -1.31 -10.47 -6.35
CA PHE A 145 -1.11 -10.22 -4.92
C PHE A 145 -0.36 -11.35 -4.24
N ILE A 146 0.51 -11.01 -3.31
CA ILE A 146 1.04 -11.93 -2.30
C ILE A 146 0.23 -11.73 -1.03
N LEU A 147 -0.42 -12.78 -0.53
CA LEU A 147 -1.19 -12.74 0.70
C LEU A 147 -0.25 -13.00 1.88
N THR A 148 -0.17 -12.06 2.81
CA THR A 148 0.84 -12.07 3.86
C THR A 148 0.35 -12.60 5.19
N SER A 149 -0.90 -12.29 5.54
CA SER A 149 -1.53 -12.76 6.79
C SER A 149 -3.04 -12.82 6.63
N GLN A 150 -3.67 -13.80 7.25
CA GLN A 150 -5.11 -13.78 7.51
C GLN A 150 -5.38 -12.81 8.67
N ILE A 151 -6.45 -12.04 8.56
CA ILE A 151 -6.92 -11.13 9.60
C ILE A 151 -8.40 -11.36 9.89
N SER A 152 -8.83 -11.03 11.11
CA SER A 152 -10.21 -11.13 11.52
C SER A 152 -11.06 -9.99 10.97
N LYS A 153 -12.39 -10.20 10.93
CA LYS A 153 -13.34 -9.14 10.59
C LYS A 153 -13.21 -7.92 11.50
N THR A 154 -12.98 -8.13 12.78
CA THR A 154 -12.83 -7.04 13.75
C THR A 154 -11.58 -6.19 13.44
N GLU A 155 -10.46 -6.82 13.06
CA GLU A 155 -9.27 -6.08 12.62
C GLU A 155 -9.54 -5.29 11.32
N VAL A 156 -10.28 -5.86 10.37
CA VAL A 156 -10.71 -5.13 9.17
C VAL A 156 -11.52 -3.89 9.53
N GLU A 157 -12.53 -4.06 10.40
CA GLU A 157 -13.39 -2.96 10.85
C GLU A 157 -12.59 -1.85 11.55
N GLN A 158 -11.58 -2.21 12.34
CA GLN A 158 -10.67 -1.25 12.98
C GLN A 158 -9.82 -0.49 11.96
N ILE A 159 -9.21 -1.21 11.00
CA ILE A 159 -8.41 -0.59 9.94
C ILE A 159 -9.28 0.35 9.07
N GLU A 160 -10.47 -0.09 8.68
CA GLU A 160 -11.36 0.70 7.81
C GLU A 160 -12.00 1.88 8.54
N LYS A 161 -12.18 1.82 9.86
CA LYS A 161 -12.67 2.93 10.67
C LYS A 161 -11.77 4.17 10.58
N ASN A 162 -10.49 3.98 10.36
CA ASN A 162 -9.51 5.05 10.22
C ASN A 162 -9.35 5.55 8.78
N LEU A 163 -10.27 5.17 7.87
CA LEU A 163 -10.25 5.63 6.49
C LEU A 163 -11.35 6.66 6.23
N ILE A 164 -11.04 7.64 5.39
CA ILE A 164 -11.98 8.65 4.89
C ILE A 164 -11.93 8.70 3.36
N GLU A 165 -13.09 8.83 2.73
CA GLU A 165 -13.17 9.06 1.30
C GLU A 165 -12.93 10.54 0.98
N CYS A 166 -12.03 10.79 0.04
CA CYS A 166 -11.67 12.12 -0.42
C CYS A 166 -11.87 12.22 -1.94
N GLU A 167 -12.53 13.26 -2.41
CA GLU A 167 -12.81 13.49 -3.84
C GLU A 167 -11.53 13.52 -4.71
N THR A 168 -10.41 14.00 -4.13
CA THR A 168 -9.14 14.13 -4.86
C THR A 168 -8.27 12.89 -4.76
N HIS A 169 -8.24 12.23 -3.58
CA HIS A 169 -7.28 11.17 -3.27
C HIS A 169 -7.92 9.79 -3.08
N GLY A 170 -9.25 9.69 -3.18
CA GLY A 170 -9.97 8.44 -2.92
C GLY A 170 -10.00 8.07 -1.44
N LEU A 171 -10.09 6.77 -1.17
CA LEU A 171 -10.13 6.24 0.20
C LEU A 171 -8.71 6.22 0.80
N MET A 172 -8.47 7.00 1.83
CA MET A 172 -7.18 7.16 2.50
C MET A 172 -7.36 7.28 4.01
N ARG A 173 -6.25 7.12 4.76
CA ARG A 173 -6.24 7.32 6.22
C ARG A 173 -6.71 8.74 6.58
N THR A 174 -7.41 8.84 7.70
CA THR A 174 -7.76 10.14 8.31
C THR A 174 -6.54 10.84 8.86
N ALA A 175 -6.57 12.16 8.83
CA ALA A 175 -5.64 13.06 9.49
C ALA A 175 -6.40 14.23 10.09
N PHE A 176 -5.87 14.84 11.13
CA PHE A 176 -6.51 15.92 11.88
C PHE A 176 -5.69 17.19 11.75
N ILE A 177 -6.30 18.28 11.29
CA ILE A 177 -5.61 19.57 11.16
C ILE A 177 -6.46 20.71 11.72
N CYS A 178 -5.82 21.79 12.17
CA CYS A 178 -6.57 22.98 12.55
C CYS A 178 -7.28 23.60 11.34
N GLN A 179 -8.39 24.33 11.58
CA GLN A 179 -9.17 24.98 10.52
C GLN A 179 -8.35 25.95 9.64
N HIS A 180 -7.26 26.53 10.17
CA HIS A 180 -6.46 27.55 9.51
C HIS A 180 -5.50 26.98 8.46
N LEU A 181 -5.11 25.70 8.59
CA LEU A 181 -4.25 25.05 7.61
C LEU A 181 -5.01 24.80 6.28
N ASN A 182 -4.42 25.31 5.19
CA ASN A 182 -4.94 25.17 3.83
C ASN A 182 -3.83 25.31 2.80
N THR A 183 -4.16 25.25 1.52
CA THR A 183 -3.23 25.43 0.38
C THR A 183 -3.33 26.82 -0.27
N SER A 184 -4.01 27.79 0.36
CA SER A 184 -4.22 29.13 -0.19
C SER A 184 -3.36 30.19 0.47
N SER A 185 -3.03 30.02 1.76
CA SER A 185 -2.19 30.95 2.53
C SER A 185 -1.23 30.18 3.42
N LYS A 186 0.03 30.61 3.45
CA LYS A 186 1.05 30.04 4.35
C LYS A 186 0.82 30.51 5.77
N THR A 187 0.60 29.56 6.68
CA THR A 187 0.31 29.82 8.10
C THR A 187 1.28 29.09 9.04
N GLY A 188 2.37 28.53 8.51
CA GLY A 188 3.24 27.61 9.22
C GLY A 188 2.64 26.21 9.32
N PHE A 189 3.45 25.25 9.75
CA PHE A 189 3.03 23.87 9.92
C PHE A 189 3.80 23.24 11.07
N GLU A 190 3.09 23.02 12.14
CA GLU A 190 3.54 22.29 13.32
C GLU A 190 2.80 20.96 13.37
N GLU A 191 3.47 19.91 13.81
CA GLU A 191 2.92 18.56 13.84
C GLU A 191 3.22 17.85 15.17
N ALA A 192 2.39 16.88 15.54
CA ALA A 192 2.54 16.15 16.79
C ALA A 192 3.86 15.35 16.84
N PHE A 193 4.31 14.85 15.69
CA PHE A 193 5.59 14.19 15.49
C PHE A 193 6.04 14.41 14.04
N GLU A 194 7.33 14.27 13.76
CA GLU A 194 7.86 14.41 12.41
C GLU A 194 7.27 13.33 11.49
N SER A 195 6.45 13.77 10.52
CA SER A 195 5.77 12.88 9.60
C SER A 195 6.35 12.94 8.19
N TYR A 196 6.27 11.85 7.46
CA TYR A 196 6.61 11.78 6.04
C TYR A 196 5.58 10.95 5.29
N LYS A 197 5.42 11.23 4.00
CA LYS A 197 4.46 10.55 3.15
C LYS A 197 4.77 9.06 3.13
N GLY A 198 3.76 8.27 3.52
CA GLY A 198 3.87 6.84 3.56
C GLY A 198 4.45 6.27 4.85
N MET A 199 4.52 7.06 5.89
CA MET A 199 4.88 6.60 7.23
C MET A 199 3.86 5.58 7.74
N GLU A 200 4.34 4.44 8.24
CA GLU A 200 3.52 3.50 9.00
C GLU A 200 3.32 4.07 10.41
N LEU A 201 2.06 4.20 10.82
CA LEU A 201 1.69 4.65 12.16
C LEU A 201 1.32 3.44 13.02
N GLU A 202 1.56 3.52 14.33
CA GLU A 202 1.03 2.58 15.30
C GLU A 202 -0.51 2.69 15.38
N GLU A 203 -1.17 1.74 16.02
CA GLU A 203 -2.63 1.58 16.01
C GLU A 203 -3.37 2.82 16.55
N ASP A 204 -2.79 3.49 17.54
CA ASP A 204 -3.38 4.66 18.21
C ASP A 204 -2.83 5.99 17.69
N ASP A 205 -1.92 5.99 16.70
CA ASP A 205 -1.33 7.20 16.15
C ASP A 205 -2.12 7.74 14.97
N ASP A 206 -2.30 9.06 14.94
CA ASP A 206 -2.92 9.80 13.85
C ASP A 206 -2.02 10.97 13.40
N PHE A 207 -2.02 11.28 12.12
CA PHE A 207 -1.42 12.50 11.62
C PHE A 207 -2.17 13.72 12.15
N GLN A 208 -1.46 14.55 12.91
CA GLN A 208 -2.03 15.74 13.52
C GLN A 208 -1.14 16.95 13.23
N ALA A 209 -1.74 18.05 12.75
CA ALA A 209 -1.00 19.29 12.48
C ALA A 209 -1.83 20.55 12.77
N TRP A 210 -1.10 21.63 13.04
CA TRP A 210 -1.68 22.94 13.30
C TRP A 210 -0.76 24.07 12.81
N CYS A 211 -1.30 25.27 12.68
CA CYS A 211 -0.53 26.44 12.25
C CYS A 211 0.25 27.07 13.39
N ASP A 212 1.20 27.98 13.07
CA ASP A 212 2.01 28.71 14.04
C ASP A 212 1.16 29.49 15.06
N GLU A 213 -0.01 29.99 14.66
CA GLU A 213 -0.89 30.72 15.56
C GLU A 213 -1.60 29.79 16.55
N CYS A 214 -2.06 28.61 16.11
CA CYS A 214 -2.57 27.57 17.00
C CYS A 214 -1.50 27.11 17.99
N GLU A 215 -0.26 26.96 17.55
CA GLU A 215 0.88 26.67 18.44
C GLU A 215 1.05 27.75 19.49
N SER A 216 0.97 29.00 19.08
CA SER A 216 1.04 30.12 20.03
C SER A 216 -0.09 30.11 21.06
N GLN A 217 -1.31 29.70 20.67
CA GLN A 217 -2.42 29.55 21.61
C GLN A 217 -2.22 28.35 22.54
N ARG A 218 -1.77 27.22 22.02
CA ARG A 218 -1.44 26.03 22.80
C ARG A 218 -0.41 26.33 23.89
N LEU A 219 0.64 27.08 23.56
CA LEU A 219 1.69 27.46 24.51
C LEU A 219 1.18 28.41 25.58
N LYS A 220 0.27 29.34 25.25
CA LYS A 220 -0.32 30.28 26.23
C LYS A 220 -1.21 29.57 27.25
N THR A 221 -1.82 28.45 26.86
CA THR A 221 -2.76 27.71 27.69
C THR A 221 -2.13 26.46 28.34
N ASP A 222 -0.80 26.34 28.27
CA ASP A 222 -0.01 25.21 28.81
C ASP A 222 -0.45 23.83 28.26
N GLY A 223 -0.74 23.80 26.95
CA GLY A 223 -1.12 22.59 26.23
C GLY A 223 -2.44 22.68 25.48
N TRP A 224 -2.89 21.53 24.98
CA TRP A 224 -4.22 21.39 24.38
C TRP A 224 -5.29 21.27 25.47
N ASN A 225 -6.21 22.22 25.49
CA ASN A 225 -7.37 22.27 26.40
C ASN A 225 -8.60 22.80 25.64
N ASP A 226 -9.73 22.96 26.32
CA ASP A 226 -11.00 23.38 25.69
C ASP A 226 -10.86 24.71 24.94
N GLU A 227 -10.06 25.67 25.45
CA GLU A 227 -9.87 26.97 24.83
C GLU A 227 -9.01 26.87 23.55
N SER A 228 -7.83 26.25 23.63
CA SER A 228 -6.94 26.08 22.49
C SER A 228 -7.55 25.14 21.41
N MET A 229 -8.26 24.09 21.81
CA MET A 229 -8.99 23.20 20.89
C MET A 229 -10.14 23.92 20.19
N LYS A 230 -10.88 24.77 20.91
CA LYS A 230 -11.94 25.59 20.31
C LYS A 230 -11.38 26.59 19.30
N TYR A 231 -10.22 27.17 19.58
CA TYR A 231 -9.53 28.07 18.64
C TYR A 231 -9.07 27.30 17.39
N ALA A 232 -8.43 26.18 17.59
CA ALA A 232 -7.94 25.33 16.49
C ALA A 232 -9.08 24.82 15.60
N ASN A 233 -10.25 24.53 16.19
CA ASN A 233 -11.44 24.01 15.50
C ASN A 233 -11.05 22.91 14.50
N VAL A 234 -10.53 21.81 15.04
CA VAL A 234 -9.91 20.73 14.27
C VAL A 234 -10.88 20.17 13.22
N LYS A 235 -10.41 20.00 12.02
CA LYS A 235 -11.09 19.35 10.92
C LYS A 235 -10.39 18.07 10.49
N VAL A 236 -11.18 17.11 10.00
CA VAL A 236 -10.68 15.86 9.44
C VAL A 236 -10.35 16.08 7.97
N VAL A 237 -9.20 15.58 7.55
CA VAL A 237 -8.78 15.51 6.14
C VAL A 237 -8.22 14.13 5.84
N CYS A 238 -8.06 13.78 4.57
CA CYS A 238 -7.34 12.55 4.22
C CYS A 238 -5.82 12.77 4.29
N GLU A 239 -5.07 11.70 4.45
CA GLU A 239 -3.60 11.70 4.47
C GLU A 239 -3.01 12.42 3.25
N GLY A 240 -3.55 12.22 2.04
CA GLY A 240 -3.11 12.93 0.82
C GLY A 240 -3.27 14.44 0.92
N CYS A 241 -4.41 14.93 1.46
CA CYS A 241 -4.61 16.36 1.73
C CYS A 241 -3.66 16.88 2.81
N TYR A 242 -3.43 16.10 3.88
CA TYR A 242 -2.49 16.45 4.94
C TYR A 242 -1.10 16.74 4.38
N PHE A 243 -0.53 15.83 3.59
CA PHE A 243 0.79 16.01 3.01
C PHE A 243 0.85 17.12 1.95
N SER A 244 -0.22 17.32 1.18
CA SER A 244 -0.31 18.45 0.25
C SER A 244 -0.31 19.80 1.00
N ILE A 245 -1.00 19.88 2.14
CA ILE A 245 -1.03 21.05 3.00
C ILE A 245 0.33 21.25 3.70
N LYS A 246 0.97 20.16 4.15
CA LYS A 246 2.32 20.19 4.73
C LYS A 246 3.32 20.76 3.74
N GLU A 247 3.38 20.23 2.53
CA GLU A 247 4.28 20.69 1.47
C GLU A 247 4.08 22.18 1.16
N PHE A 248 2.83 22.63 1.07
CA PHE A 248 2.51 24.04 0.82
C PHE A 248 2.94 24.95 1.97
N ASN A 249 2.74 24.53 3.23
CA ASN A 249 3.00 25.34 4.42
C ASN A 249 4.42 25.17 4.98
N ALA A 250 5.15 24.12 4.59
CA ALA A 250 6.51 23.90 5.07
C ALA A 250 7.37 25.17 4.91
N LYS A 251 8.12 25.50 5.95
CA LYS A 251 9.12 26.56 5.88
C LYS A 251 10.18 26.12 4.88
N MET A 252 10.41 26.90 3.81
CA MET A 252 11.57 26.67 2.97
C MET A 252 12.81 26.87 3.86
N ASN A 253 13.49 25.77 4.18
CA ASN A 253 14.80 25.84 4.82
C ASN A 253 15.74 26.54 3.83
N HIS A 254 16.05 27.80 4.10
CA HIS A 254 17.08 28.58 3.42
C HIS A 254 18.44 28.31 4.06
#